data_c70bb6ed34c30b67e085d9c3540b3dff
#
_entry.id   c70bb6ed34c30b67e085d9c3540b3dff
#
_cell.length_a   1.000
_cell.length_b   1.000
_cell.length_c   1.000
_cell.angle_alpha   90.00
_cell.angle_beta   90.00
_cell.angle_gamma   90.00
#
_symmetry.space_group_name_H-M   'P 1'
#
loop_
_entity.id
_entity.type
_entity.pdbx_description
1 polymer ?
#
loop_
_entity_poly.entity_id
_entity_poly.type
_entity_poly.pdbx_seq_one_letter_code
_entity_poly.pdbx_strand_id
1 'polypeptide(L)'
;MKRLFASALVAAATLSAPCAFAEKIDLSTWTCSKFQGSDKDTIGVVLAWLDGYYQDENAPAVIDTEKFVANAKKIGEYCSSHPTEGLITATDKLFGSD
;
A
#
# COMPACT_ATOMS: atom_id res chain seq x y z
N MET A 1 -12.30 -2.41 57.07
CA MET A 1 -12.28 -2.34 56.46
C MET A 1 -12.30 -2.31 55.40
N LYS A 2 -12.26 -2.25 54.88
CA LYS A 2 -12.22 -2.29 54.01
C LYS A 2 -12.12 -2.27 52.89
N ARG A 3 -11.90 -2.17 52.27
CA ARG A 3 -11.75 -2.08 51.31
C ARG A 3 -11.74 -2.27 50.28
N LEU A 4 -11.60 -2.18 49.48
CA LEU A 4 -11.49 -2.30 48.54
C LEU A 4 -11.31 -2.28 47.45
N PHE A 5 -11.09 -2.17 46.80
CA PHE A 5 -10.84 -2.12 45.84
C PHE A 5 -10.84 -2.27 44.76
N ALA A 6 -10.73 -2.23 44.14
CA ALA A 6 -10.73 -2.45 43.37
C ALA A 6 -10.61 -2.34 42.28
N SER A 7 -10.40 -2.32 41.76
CA SER A 7 -10.24 -2.33 40.88
C SER A 7 -10.14 -2.30 39.79
N ALA A 8 -10.03 -2.33 39.16
CA ALA A 8 -9.88 -2.41 38.27
C ALA A 8 -9.85 -2.33 37.18
N LEU A 9 -9.80 -2.27 36.63
CA LEU A 9 -9.71 -2.24 35.70
C LEU A 9 -9.43 -2.29 34.68
N VAL A 10 -9.28 -2.24 34.01
CA VAL A 10 -9.09 -2.29 33.17
C VAL A 10 -9.07 -2.22 32.11
N ALA A 11 -8.95 -2.11 31.46
CA ALA A 11 -8.87 -2.06 30.64
C ALA A 11 -8.70 -2.13 29.62
N ALA A 12 -8.57 -2.19 29.04
CA ALA A 12 -8.41 -2.35 28.22
C ALA A 12 -8.30 -2.17 27.16
N ALA A 13 -8.03 -2.06 26.66
CA ALA A 13 -7.83 -1.95 25.85
C ALA A 13 -7.77 -1.95 24.85
N THR A 14 -7.69 -1.91 24.22
CA THR A 14 -7.65 -1.98 23.40
C THR A 14 -7.41 -1.83 22.41
N LEU A 15 -7.05 -1.76 21.90
CA LEU A 15 -6.73 -1.69 21.07
C LEU A 15 -6.89 -1.75 20.03
N SER A 16 -6.83 -1.78 19.54
CA SER A 16 -7.29 -1.96 18.59
C SER A 16 -6.80 -1.39 17.54
N ALA A 17 -6.08 -1.67 17.11
CA ALA A 17 -5.51 -1.19 16.05
C ALA A 17 -6.35 -1.23 14.94
N PRO A 18 -6.67 -0.22 14.43
CA PRO A 18 -7.39 -0.25 13.27
C PRO A 18 -6.52 -0.83 12.27
N CYS A 19 -6.93 -1.71 11.65
CA CYS A 19 -6.23 -2.25 10.61
C CYS A 19 -6.41 -1.36 9.43
N ALA A 20 -5.34 -0.86 8.93
CA ALA A 20 -5.41 0.00 7.78
C ALA A 20 -5.97 -0.75 6.58
N PHE A 21 -5.99 -2.08 6.65
CA PHE A 21 -6.46 -2.88 5.53
C PHE A 21 -7.87 -3.39 5.73
N ALA A 22 -8.59 -2.83 6.73
CA ALA A 22 -9.96 -3.24 6.97
C ALA A 22 -10.90 -2.82 5.87
N GLU A 23 -10.55 -1.81 5.10
CA GLU A 23 -11.40 -1.32 4.04
C GLU A 23 -10.75 -1.57 2.70
N LYS A 24 -11.54 -1.48 1.66
CA LYS A 24 -11.05 -1.67 0.31
C LYS A 24 -10.17 -0.49 -0.10
N ILE A 25 -9.13 -0.80 -0.83
CA ILE A 25 -8.29 0.22 -1.43
C ILE A 25 -8.57 0.18 -2.92
N ASP A 26 -9.16 1.24 -3.44
CA ASP A 26 -9.49 1.32 -4.85
C ASP A 26 -8.46 2.20 -5.55
N LEU A 27 -7.48 1.57 -6.15
CA LEU A 27 -6.37 2.28 -6.76
C LEU A 27 -6.76 3.09 -7.98
N SER A 28 -7.92 2.80 -8.57
CA SER A 28 -8.36 3.58 -9.72
C SER A 28 -8.67 5.02 -9.34
N THR A 29 -8.88 5.29 -8.05
CA THR A 29 -9.17 6.64 -7.58
C THR A 29 -7.94 7.33 -7.01
N TRP A 30 -6.82 6.67 -6.94
CA TRP A 30 -5.62 7.23 -6.33
C TRP A 30 -4.85 8.11 -7.31
N THR A 31 -4.25 9.16 -6.76
CA THR A 31 -3.27 9.96 -7.50
C THR A 31 -1.88 9.55 -7.08
N CYS A 32 -0.90 9.97 -7.84
CA CYS A 32 0.50 9.81 -7.45
C CYS A 32 0.76 10.42 -6.08
N SER A 33 0.17 11.58 -5.82
CA SER A 33 0.33 12.25 -4.53
C SER A 33 -0.20 11.39 -3.38
N LYS A 34 -1.36 10.78 -3.58
CA LYS A 34 -1.92 9.90 -2.56
C LYS A 34 -1.01 8.71 -2.30
N PHE A 35 -0.49 8.11 -3.36
CA PHE A 35 0.42 6.98 -3.23
C PHE A 35 1.64 7.38 -2.39
N GLN A 36 2.26 8.50 -2.75
CA GLN A 36 3.49 8.93 -2.06
C GLN A 36 3.24 9.36 -0.62
N GLY A 37 2.04 9.81 -0.33
CA GLY A 37 1.70 10.24 1.02
C GLY A 37 1.22 9.12 1.92
N SER A 38 1.13 7.90 1.41
CA SER A 38 0.67 6.77 2.20
C SER A 38 1.79 6.25 3.09
N ASP A 39 1.42 5.49 4.12
CA ASP A 39 2.44 4.94 4.99
C ASP A 39 3.16 3.77 4.32
N LYS A 40 4.27 3.37 4.91
CA LYS A 40 5.13 2.34 4.31
C LYS A 40 4.41 1.03 4.07
N ASP A 41 3.60 0.61 5.03
CA ASP A 41 2.91 -0.68 4.89
C ASP A 41 1.92 -0.63 3.73
N THR A 42 1.19 0.46 3.63
CA THR A 42 0.23 0.62 2.54
C THR A 42 0.95 0.69 1.20
N ILE A 43 2.04 1.45 1.13
CA ILE A 43 2.84 1.52 -0.08
C ILE A 43 3.31 0.14 -0.50
N GLY A 44 3.77 -0.65 0.46
CA GLY A 44 4.24 -2.01 0.18
C GLY A 44 3.15 -2.88 -0.43
N VAL A 45 1.94 -2.81 0.14
CA VAL A 45 0.82 -3.59 -0.38
C VAL A 45 0.46 -3.14 -1.79
N VAL A 46 0.43 -1.83 -2.01
CA VAL A 46 0.09 -1.29 -3.33
C VAL A 46 1.12 -1.69 -4.36
N LEU A 47 2.41 -1.62 -4.00
CA LEU A 47 3.47 -2.01 -4.92
C LEU A 47 3.38 -3.50 -5.27
N ALA A 48 3.07 -4.33 -4.29
CA ALA A 48 2.92 -5.76 -4.54
C ALA A 48 1.75 -6.02 -5.49
N TRP A 49 0.65 -5.30 -5.29
CA TRP A 49 -0.51 -5.45 -6.17
C TRP A 49 -0.16 -5.01 -7.59
N LEU A 50 0.52 -3.87 -7.71
CA LEU A 50 0.89 -3.37 -9.04
C LEU A 50 1.85 -4.33 -9.74
N ASP A 51 2.77 -4.90 -8.99
CA ASP A 51 3.71 -5.86 -9.57
C ASP A 51 2.96 -7.03 -10.19
N GLY A 52 1.97 -7.56 -9.48
CA GLY A 52 1.17 -8.66 -10.00
C GLY A 52 0.26 -8.22 -11.13
N TYR A 53 -0.26 -7.01 -11.04
CA TYR A 53 -1.22 -6.50 -12.02
C TYR A 53 -0.60 -6.41 -13.43
N TYR A 54 0.69 -6.12 -13.50
CA TYR A 54 1.37 -5.99 -14.79
C TYR A 54 2.08 -7.26 -15.23
N GLN A 55 1.91 -8.36 -14.49
CA GLN A 55 2.47 -9.63 -14.91
C GLN A 55 1.61 -10.28 -15.97
N ASP A 56 2.24 -11.02 -16.85
CA ASP A 56 1.53 -11.84 -17.80
C ASP A 56 0.79 -12.94 -17.04
N GLU A 57 -0.40 -13.28 -17.47
CA GLU A 57 -1.17 -14.32 -16.79
C GLU A 57 -0.44 -15.67 -16.79
N ASN A 58 0.49 -15.85 -17.70
CA ASN A 58 1.28 -17.09 -17.77
C ASN A 58 2.64 -16.95 -17.08
N ALA A 59 2.88 -15.84 -16.39
CA ALA A 59 4.15 -15.65 -15.73
C ALA A 59 4.36 -16.71 -14.66
N PRO A 60 5.59 -17.15 -14.45
CA PRO A 60 5.84 -18.12 -13.39
C PRO A 60 5.64 -17.49 -12.01
N ALA A 61 5.38 -18.33 -11.02
CA ALA A 61 5.14 -17.86 -9.67
C ALA A 61 6.47 -17.55 -8.98
N VAL A 62 7.15 -16.53 -9.49
CA VAL A 62 8.46 -16.13 -9.02
C VAL A 62 8.46 -14.65 -8.74
N ILE A 63 9.03 -14.26 -7.62
CA ILE A 63 9.20 -12.86 -7.27
C ILE A 63 10.66 -12.50 -7.54
N ASP A 64 10.86 -11.60 -8.48
CA ASP A 64 12.20 -11.07 -8.76
C ASP A 64 12.35 -9.80 -7.92
N THR A 65 13.01 -9.92 -6.78
CA THR A 65 13.07 -8.81 -5.85
C THR A 65 13.85 -7.63 -6.38
N GLU A 66 14.86 -7.87 -7.20
CA GLU A 66 15.62 -6.76 -7.79
C GLU A 66 14.73 -5.96 -8.74
N LYS A 67 13.98 -6.68 -9.57
CA LYS A 67 13.10 -6.03 -10.50
C LYS A 67 11.98 -5.30 -9.77
N PHE A 68 11.48 -5.91 -8.71
CA PHE A 68 10.44 -5.29 -7.90
C PHE A 68 10.92 -3.94 -7.34
N VAL A 69 12.12 -3.90 -6.79
CA VAL A 69 12.66 -2.67 -6.23
C VAL A 69 12.91 -1.63 -7.32
N ALA A 70 13.44 -2.07 -8.47
CA ALA A 70 13.69 -1.15 -9.57
C ALA A 70 12.38 -0.53 -10.07
N ASN A 71 11.33 -1.33 -10.16
CA ASN A 71 10.03 -0.83 -10.61
C ASN A 71 9.41 0.12 -9.59
N ALA A 72 9.57 -0.19 -8.30
CA ALA A 72 9.09 0.69 -7.25
C ALA A 72 9.77 2.06 -7.35
N LYS A 73 11.06 2.06 -7.64
CA LYS A 73 11.81 3.30 -7.79
C LYS A 73 11.30 4.11 -8.98
N LYS A 74 11.02 3.42 -10.09
CA LYS A 74 10.48 4.11 -11.28
C LYS A 74 9.15 4.79 -10.96
N ILE A 75 8.29 4.09 -10.23
CA ILE A 75 7.00 4.67 -9.86
C ILE A 75 7.21 5.89 -8.98
N GLY A 76 8.08 5.78 -7.98
CA GLY A 76 8.34 6.89 -7.07
C GLY A 76 8.88 8.10 -7.80
N GLU A 77 9.83 7.89 -8.71
CA GLU A 77 10.41 8.99 -9.46
C GLU A 77 9.39 9.65 -10.39
N TYR A 78 8.62 8.83 -11.08
CA TYR A 78 7.61 9.37 -11.97
C TYR A 78 6.57 10.17 -11.18
N CYS A 79 6.10 9.61 -10.08
CA CYS A 79 5.07 10.27 -9.28
C CYS A 79 5.56 11.56 -8.65
N SER A 80 6.85 11.66 -8.35
CA SER A 80 7.42 12.91 -7.83
C SER A 80 7.24 14.06 -8.80
N SER A 81 7.30 13.77 -10.09
CA SER A 81 7.15 14.79 -11.11
C SER A 81 5.72 14.94 -11.60
N HIS A 82 4.84 14.04 -11.21
CA HIS A 82 3.46 14.03 -11.72
C HIS A 82 2.47 13.78 -10.57
N PRO A 83 2.50 14.63 -9.53
CA PRO A 83 1.71 14.32 -8.32
C PRO A 83 0.21 14.28 -8.53
N THR A 84 -0.31 14.98 -9.52
CA THR A 84 -1.77 15.00 -9.75
C THR A 84 -2.24 13.93 -10.72
N GLU A 85 -1.32 13.20 -11.32
CA GLU A 85 -1.70 12.16 -12.26
C GLU A 85 -2.26 10.97 -11.52
N GLY A 86 -3.25 10.28 -12.12
CA GLY A 86 -3.78 9.06 -11.52
C GLY A 86 -2.71 7.99 -11.43
N LEU A 87 -2.71 7.27 -10.33
CA LEU A 87 -1.68 6.26 -10.11
C LEU A 87 -1.72 5.18 -11.20
N ILE A 88 -2.90 4.68 -11.54
CA ILE A 88 -3.00 3.64 -12.55
C ILE A 88 -2.60 4.19 -13.92
N THR A 89 -2.98 5.45 -14.22
CA THR A 89 -2.55 6.07 -15.47
C THR A 89 -1.02 6.13 -15.53
N ALA A 90 -0.40 6.52 -14.43
CA ALA A 90 1.06 6.62 -14.37
C ALA A 90 1.72 5.26 -14.56
N THR A 91 1.24 4.26 -13.86
CA THR A 91 1.85 2.93 -13.93
C THR A 91 1.59 2.28 -15.29
N ASP A 92 0.45 2.57 -15.91
CA ASP A 92 0.20 2.09 -17.27
C ASP A 92 1.23 2.66 -18.24
N LYS A 93 1.58 3.93 -18.07
CA LYS A 93 2.60 4.53 -18.93
C LYS A 93 3.97 3.88 -18.72
N LEU A 94 4.25 3.48 -17.50
CA LEU A 94 5.56 2.91 -17.19
C LEU A 94 5.65 1.43 -17.56
N PHE A 95 4.60 0.68 -17.38
CA PHE A 95 4.63 -0.77 -17.47
C PHE A 95 3.59 -1.39 -18.36
N GLY A 96 2.60 -0.64 -18.80
CA GLY A 96 1.54 -1.17 -19.62
C GLY A 96 2.08 -1.53 -20.99
N SER A 97 1.60 -2.60 -21.53
CA SER A 97 2.07 -3.00 -22.81
C SER A 97 1.23 -2.37 -23.85
N ASP A 98 1.57 -1.84 -24.44
CA ASP A 98 0.94 -1.29 -25.43
C ASP A 98 0.01 -1.25 -25.65
#